data_9ddfcf0f73e85c911979633b8331aaac
#
_entry.id   9ddfcf0f73e85c911979633b8331aaac
#
_cell.length_a   1.000
_cell.length_b   1.000
_cell.length_c   1.000
_cell.angle_alpha   90.00
_cell.angle_beta   90.00
_cell.angle_gamma   90.00
#
_symmetry.space_group_name_H-M   'P 1'
#
loop_
_entity.id
_entity.type
_entity.pdbx_description
1 polymer ?
#
loop_
_entity_poly.entity_id
_entity_poly.type
_entity_poly.pdbx_seq_one_letter_code
_entity_poly.pdbx_strand_id
1 'polypeptide(L)'
;MKICILGDSIAKGILYDEEGGRYVTSRDSFAARLADDGAEVDNFSVFGCTVTKGLQLAQRHQARLAGADVVLMEFGGNDCDFHWDDIAAAPDAHHDPNTVMELYLENYTKLIYLIQGSDAMPLVLNLPPIGARRYFDHFSVNMD
;
A
#
# COMPACT_ATOMS: atom_id res chain seq x y z
N MET A 1 11.73 -20.16 1.02
CA MET A 1 11.54 -18.89 1.74
C MET A 1 10.06 -18.55 1.67
N LYS A 2 9.48 -18.23 2.81
CA LYS A 2 8.07 -17.83 2.90
C LYS A 2 7.97 -16.33 3.06
N ILE A 3 7.22 -15.69 2.17
CA ILE A 3 7.05 -14.23 2.12
C ILE A 3 5.58 -13.90 2.32
N CYS A 4 5.28 -13.05 3.31
CA CYS A 4 3.99 -12.41 3.42
C CYS A 4 4.08 -10.99 2.85
N ILE A 5 3.04 -10.54 2.15
CA ILE A 5 2.97 -9.21 1.56
C ILE A 5 1.76 -8.48 2.16
N LEU A 6 2.02 -7.30 2.70
CA LEU A 6 1.03 -6.33 3.17
C LEU A 6 1.19 -5.06 2.35
N GLY A 7 0.14 -4.59 1.73
CA GLY A 7 0.22 -3.40 0.90
C GLY A 7 -1.12 -3.02 0.27
N ASP A 8 -1.04 -2.15 -0.71
CA ASP A 8 -2.19 -1.64 -1.42
C ASP A 8 -2.40 -2.29 -2.80
N SER A 9 -2.95 -1.55 -3.75
CA SER A 9 -3.22 -2.00 -5.11
C SER A 9 -1.94 -2.33 -5.89
N ILE A 10 -0.83 -1.64 -5.62
CA ILE A 10 0.45 -1.87 -6.27
C ILE A 10 1.01 -3.23 -5.84
N ALA A 11 1.06 -3.47 -4.52
CA ALA A 11 1.49 -4.74 -3.97
C ALA A 11 0.55 -5.90 -4.32
N LYS A 12 -0.73 -5.62 -4.54
CA LYS A 12 -1.70 -6.60 -5.05
C LYS A 12 -1.50 -6.92 -6.53
N GLY A 13 -0.81 -6.06 -7.27
CA GLY A 13 -0.61 -6.19 -8.71
C GLY A 13 -1.83 -5.74 -9.53
N ILE A 14 -2.55 -4.72 -9.08
CA ILE A 14 -3.68 -4.15 -9.79
C ILE A 14 -3.17 -3.23 -10.93
N LEU A 15 -3.70 -3.45 -12.12
CA LEU A 15 -3.51 -2.60 -13.30
C LEU A 15 -4.86 -2.12 -13.82
N TYR A 16 -4.87 -0.97 -14.48
CA TYR A 16 -6.01 -0.51 -15.23
C TYR A 16 -5.96 -1.07 -16.65
N ASP A 17 -6.96 -1.84 -17.01
CA ASP A 17 -7.17 -2.37 -18.36
C ASP A 17 -7.91 -1.31 -19.19
N GLU A 18 -7.20 -0.59 -20.05
CA GLU A 18 -7.76 0.49 -20.87
C GLU A 18 -8.81 -0.03 -21.87
N GLU A 19 -8.63 -1.23 -22.41
CA GLU A 19 -9.57 -1.83 -23.37
C GLU A 19 -10.87 -2.25 -22.67
N GLY A 20 -10.76 -2.85 -21.48
CA GLY A 20 -11.90 -3.29 -20.68
C GLY A 20 -12.50 -2.21 -19.79
N GLY A 21 -11.87 -1.04 -19.65
CA GLY A 21 -12.32 0.07 -18.80
C GLY A 21 -12.43 -0.28 -17.32
N ARG A 22 -11.57 -1.18 -16.81
CA ARG A 22 -11.67 -1.71 -15.44
C ARG A 22 -10.32 -2.06 -14.83
N TYR A 23 -10.28 -2.12 -13.52
CA TYR A 23 -9.13 -2.65 -12.80
C TYR A 23 -9.09 -4.18 -12.85
N VAL A 24 -7.91 -4.73 -13.12
CA VAL A 24 -7.65 -6.16 -13.17
C VAL A 24 -6.40 -6.50 -12.35
N THR A 25 -6.34 -7.73 -11.82
CA THR A 25 -5.11 -8.22 -11.17
C THR A 25 -4.19 -8.79 -12.23
N SER A 26 -2.98 -8.26 -12.33
CA SER A 26 -1.95 -8.75 -13.24
C SER A 26 -1.43 -10.12 -12.81
N ARG A 27 -1.27 -11.01 -13.77
CA ARG A 27 -0.55 -12.28 -13.55
C ARG A 27 0.97 -12.10 -13.53
N ASP A 28 1.46 -10.95 -13.98
CA ASP A 28 2.87 -10.56 -14.02
C ASP A 28 3.18 -9.48 -12.97
N SER A 29 2.60 -9.62 -11.77
CA SER A 29 2.92 -8.79 -10.62
C SER A 29 4.23 -9.23 -9.97
N PHE A 30 4.87 -8.35 -9.20
CA PHE A 30 6.09 -8.74 -8.48
C PHE A 30 5.83 -9.90 -7.50
N ALA A 31 4.65 -9.98 -6.90
CA ALA A 31 4.26 -11.09 -6.04
C ALA A 31 4.19 -12.42 -6.81
N ALA A 32 3.66 -12.40 -8.05
CA ALA A 32 3.65 -13.57 -8.92
C ALA A 32 5.06 -13.99 -9.31
N ARG A 33 5.92 -13.04 -9.66
CA ARG A 33 7.34 -13.31 -9.99
C ARG A 33 8.12 -13.92 -8.84
N LEU A 34 7.91 -13.43 -7.60
CA LEU A 34 8.50 -14.04 -6.41
C LEU A 34 8.07 -15.51 -6.23
N ALA A 35 6.80 -15.81 -6.52
CA ALA A 35 6.30 -17.19 -6.47
C ALA A 35 6.90 -18.06 -7.58
N ASP A 36 7.02 -17.53 -8.80
CA ASP A 36 7.66 -18.22 -9.93
C ASP A 36 9.15 -18.50 -9.67
N ASP A 37 9.83 -17.62 -8.93
CA ASP A 37 11.22 -17.81 -8.45
C ASP A 37 11.33 -18.78 -7.25
N GLY A 38 10.24 -19.42 -6.86
CA GLY A 38 10.21 -20.48 -5.85
C GLY A 38 9.96 -20.03 -4.42
N ALA A 39 9.52 -18.81 -4.19
CA ALA A 39 9.04 -18.38 -2.86
C ALA A 39 7.60 -18.86 -2.60
N GLU A 40 7.31 -19.23 -1.35
CA GLU A 40 5.92 -19.37 -0.89
C GLU A 40 5.40 -17.98 -0.56
N VAL A 41 4.42 -17.47 -1.32
CA VAL A 41 3.92 -16.09 -1.20
C VAL A 41 2.49 -16.05 -0.70
N ASP A 42 2.28 -15.42 0.46
CA ASP A 42 0.98 -15.06 1.00
C ASP A 42 0.75 -13.56 0.80
N ASN A 43 -0.05 -13.17 -0.20
CA ASN A 43 -0.33 -11.75 -0.48
C ASN A 43 -1.66 -11.31 0.16
N PHE A 44 -1.58 -10.51 1.23
CA PHE A 44 -2.71 -9.91 1.95
C PHE A 44 -3.03 -8.48 1.52
N SER A 45 -2.42 -7.99 0.45
CA SER A 45 -2.63 -6.63 -0.03
C SER A 45 -4.08 -6.39 -0.48
N VAL A 46 -4.57 -5.18 -0.26
CA VAL A 46 -5.95 -4.79 -0.52
C VAL A 46 -5.98 -3.49 -1.34
N PHE A 47 -6.84 -3.43 -2.35
CA PHE A 47 -7.06 -2.20 -3.12
C PHE A 47 -7.44 -1.04 -2.20
N GLY A 48 -6.82 0.14 -2.38
CA GLY A 48 -7.09 1.32 -1.57
C GLY A 48 -6.67 1.19 -0.08
N CYS A 49 -5.68 0.34 0.21
CA CYS A 49 -5.23 0.09 1.57
C CYS A 49 -4.28 1.20 2.04
N THR A 50 -4.63 1.83 3.15
CA THR A 50 -3.74 2.73 3.90
C THR A 50 -2.90 1.93 4.91
N VAL A 51 -1.83 2.52 5.45
CA VAL A 51 -1.03 1.89 6.51
C VAL A 51 -1.86 1.58 7.75
N THR A 52 -2.86 2.41 8.07
CA THR A 52 -3.81 2.16 9.18
C THR A 52 -4.59 0.86 8.99
N LYS A 53 -5.11 0.64 7.78
CA LYS A 53 -5.77 -0.63 7.41
C LYS A 53 -4.77 -1.78 7.36
N GLY A 54 -3.55 -1.53 6.89
CA GLY A 54 -2.45 -2.49 6.88
C GLY A 54 -2.11 -3.03 8.26
N LEU A 55 -2.05 -2.15 9.27
CA LEU A 55 -1.85 -2.55 10.66
C LEU A 55 -3.00 -3.45 11.18
N GLN A 56 -4.25 -3.13 10.85
CA GLN A 56 -5.41 -3.98 11.20
C GLN A 56 -5.36 -5.35 10.50
N LEU A 57 -4.93 -5.39 9.23
CA LEU A 57 -4.73 -6.64 8.50
C LEU A 57 -3.62 -7.48 9.13
N ALA A 58 -2.49 -6.88 9.52
CA ALA A 58 -1.40 -7.55 10.19
C ALA A 58 -1.85 -8.17 11.52
N GLN A 59 -2.61 -7.45 12.33
CA GLN A 59 -3.19 -7.96 13.57
C GLN A 59 -4.11 -9.16 13.32
N ARG A 60 -4.94 -9.09 12.28
CA ARG A 60 -5.88 -10.16 11.91
C ARG A 60 -5.17 -11.42 11.40
N HIS A 61 -4.04 -11.25 10.71
CA HIS A 61 -3.27 -12.34 10.11
C HIS A 61 -2.00 -12.68 10.88
N GLN A 62 -1.89 -12.27 12.14
CA GLN A 62 -0.68 -12.40 12.96
C GLN A 62 -0.08 -13.82 12.95
N ALA A 63 -0.92 -14.86 13.04
CA ALA A 63 -0.45 -16.26 13.01
C ALA A 63 0.21 -16.63 11.65
N ARG A 64 -0.22 -16.03 10.54
CA ARG A 64 0.39 -16.26 9.22
C ARG A 64 1.69 -15.48 9.08
N LEU A 65 1.74 -14.26 9.61
CA LEU A 65 2.95 -13.43 9.62
C LEU A 65 4.05 -14.04 10.47
N ALA A 66 3.71 -14.62 11.63
CA ALA A 66 4.66 -15.30 12.50
C ALA A 66 5.32 -16.54 11.86
N GLY A 67 4.72 -17.12 10.83
CA GLY A 67 5.28 -18.23 10.08
C GLY A 67 6.05 -17.80 8.82
N ALA A 68 6.23 -16.52 8.58
CA ALA A 68 6.94 -16.01 7.43
C ALA A 68 8.42 -15.74 7.74
N ASP A 69 9.30 -15.91 6.75
CA ASP A 69 10.69 -15.48 6.83
C ASP A 69 10.79 -13.96 6.68
N VAL A 70 9.97 -13.40 5.78
CA VAL A 70 9.94 -11.98 5.44
C VAL A 70 8.51 -11.48 5.33
N VAL A 71 8.26 -10.28 5.85
CA VAL A 71 7.02 -9.53 5.60
C VAL A 71 7.35 -8.27 4.80
N LEU A 72 6.96 -8.28 3.54
CA LEU A 72 7.04 -7.12 2.65
C LEU A 72 5.90 -6.15 2.95
N MET A 73 6.21 -4.86 3.11
CA MET A 73 5.24 -3.81 3.38
C MET A 73 5.37 -2.70 2.34
N GLU A 74 4.26 -2.37 1.68
CA GLU A 74 4.17 -1.31 0.68
C GLU A 74 2.90 -0.48 0.95
N PHE A 75 3.08 0.71 1.53
CA PHE A 75 2.01 1.65 1.86
C PHE A 75 2.48 3.09 1.68
N GLY A 76 1.56 4.00 1.48
CA GLY A 76 1.79 5.44 1.47
C GLY A 76 1.04 6.16 0.35
N GLY A 77 0.86 5.54 -0.82
CA GLY A 77 0.10 6.14 -1.91
C GLY A 77 -1.31 6.57 -1.48
N ASN A 78 -2.08 5.62 -0.95
CA ASN A 78 -3.44 5.90 -0.49
C ASN A 78 -3.50 6.74 0.80
N ASP A 79 -2.44 6.72 1.62
CA ASP A 79 -2.38 7.58 2.80
C ASP A 79 -2.30 9.06 2.39
N CYS A 80 -1.56 9.36 1.32
CA CYS A 80 -1.46 10.70 0.76
C CYS A 80 -2.72 11.13 -0.02
N ASP A 81 -3.36 10.19 -0.73
CA ASP A 81 -4.56 10.47 -1.54
C ASP A 81 -5.81 10.75 -0.69
N PHE A 82 -5.85 10.23 0.51
CA PHE A 82 -7.03 10.28 1.37
C PHE A 82 -7.51 11.71 1.70
N HIS A 83 -6.69 12.73 1.46
CA HIS A 83 -7.00 14.14 1.80
C HIS A 83 -7.32 15.03 0.59
N TRP A 84 -7.36 14.49 -0.64
CA TRP A 84 -7.69 15.26 -1.82
C TRP A 84 -9.12 15.81 -1.79
N ASP A 85 -10.06 15.08 -1.21
CA ASP A 85 -11.44 15.54 -1.04
C ASP A 85 -11.53 16.77 -0.12
N ASP A 86 -10.73 16.82 0.95
CA ASP A 86 -10.65 17.96 1.85
C ASP A 86 -10.06 19.18 1.16
N ILE A 87 -9.01 18.97 0.34
CA ILE A 87 -8.37 20.03 -0.45
C ILE A 87 -9.34 20.56 -1.50
N ALA A 88 -10.07 19.69 -2.21
CA ALA A 88 -11.05 20.08 -3.21
C ALA A 88 -12.23 20.84 -2.59
N ALA A 89 -12.67 20.46 -1.39
CA ALA A 89 -13.76 21.12 -0.69
C ALA A 89 -13.40 22.54 -0.19
N ALA A 90 -12.12 22.83 0.05
CA ALA A 90 -11.64 24.10 0.58
C ALA A 90 -10.25 24.46 0.01
N PRO A 91 -10.13 24.73 -1.34
CA PRO A 91 -8.83 24.89 -1.99
C PRO A 91 -8.02 26.09 -1.50
N ASP A 92 -8.68 27.11 -0.97
CA ASP A 92 -8.03 28.31 -0.41
C ASP A 92 -7.67 28.18 1.08
N ALA A 93 -8.04 27.07 1.72
CA ALA A 93 -7.71 26.83 3.11
C ALA A 93 -6.24 26.36 3.26
N HIS A 94 -5.67 26.58 4.45
CA HIS A 94 -4.37 26.01 4.77
C HIS A 94 -4.52 24.52 5.07
N HIS A 95 -3.93 23.67 4.24
CA HIS A 95 -3.88 22.22 4.44
C HIS A 95 -2.50 21.83 4.96
N ASP A 96 -2.44 21.29 6.18
CA ASP A 96 -1.18 20.86 6.80
C ASP A 96 -0.90 19.38 6.49
N PRO A 97 0.08 19.08 5.60
CA PRO A 97 0.44 17.69 5.27
C PRO A 97 1.11 16.95 6.44
N ASN A 98 1.59 17.67 7.47
CA ASN A 98 2.29 17.05 8.59
C ASN A 98 1.38 16.14 9.42
N THR A 99 0.10 16.46 9.55
CA THR A 99 -0.88 15.63 10.28
C THR A 99 -0.99 14.24 9.66
N VAL A 100 -0.97 14.15 8.34
CA VAL A 100 -0.98 12.86 7.61
C VAL A 100 0.31 12.11 7.88
N MET A 101 1.44 12.79 7.80
CA MET A 101 2.77 12.21 8.00
C MET A 101 2.95 11.66 9.42
N GLU A 102 2.47 12.37 10.44
CA GLU A 102 2.55 11.91 11.82
C GLU A 102 1.78 10.60 12.03
N LEU A 103 0.52 10.55 11.60
CA LEU A 103 -0.31 9.35 11.70
C LEU A 103 0.26 8.18 10.89
N TYR A 104 0.75 8.46 9.68
CA TYR A 104 1.41 7.48 8.82
C TYR A 104 2.62 6.88 9.51
N LEU A 105 3.54 7.70 10.00
CA LEU A 105 4.77 7.27 10.68
C LEU A 105 4.45 6.49 11.96
N GLU A 106 3.47 6.94 12.75
CA GLU A 106 3.05 6.24 13.97
C GLU A 106 2.55 4.82 13.65
N ASN A 107 1.64 4.68 12.68
CA ASN A 107 1.05 3.40 12.33
C ASN A 107 2.04 2.48 11.61
N TYR A 108 2.93 3.04 10.78
CA TYR A 108 3.99 2.26 10.14
C TYR A 108 4.99 1.73 11.17
N THR A 109 5.35 2.55 12.15
CA THR A 109 6.22 2.14 13.26
C THR A 109 5.59 1.01 14.08
N LYS A 110 4.30 1.12 14.42
CA LYS A 110 3.56 0.05 15.10
C LYS A 110 3.54 -1.25 14.29
N LEU A 111 3.35 -1.13 12.98
CA LEU A 111 3.34 -2.27 12.07
C LEU A 111 4.71 -2.97 12.04
N ILE A 112 5.80 -2.22 11.93
CA ILE A 112 7.17 -2.76 11.97
C ILE A 112 7.41 -3.51 13.28
N TYR A 113 7.09 -2.91 14.43
CA TYR A 113 7.27 -3.56 15.73
C TYR A 113 6.41 -4.82 15.88
N LEU A 114 5.19 -4.82 15.37
CA LEU A 114 4.33 -6.00 15.39
C LEU A 114 4.96 -7.15 14.60
N ILE A 115 5.56 -6.87 13.44
CA ILE A 115 6.21 -7.87 12.61
C ILE A 115 7.51 -8.35 13.26
N GLN A 116 8.33 -7.45 13.79
CA GLN A 116 9.56 -7.82 14.52
C GLN A 116 9.25 -8.71 15.74
N GLY A 117 8.13 -8.47 16.41
CA GLY A 117 7.68 -9.32 17.53
C GLY A 117 7.23 -10.72 17.12
N SER A 118 7.09 -10.99 15.83
CA SER A 118 6.74 -12.31 15.29
C SER A 118 7.93 -13.09 14.70
N ASP A 119 9.15 -12.64 14.94
CA ASP A 119 10.41 -13.19 14.40
C ASP A 119 10.56 -13.11 12.87
N ALA A 120 9.60 -12.53 12.17
CA ALA A 120 9.70 -12.27 10.73
C ALA A 120 10.53 -11.01 10.47
N MET A 121 11.26 -10.99 9.36
CA MET A 121 12.02 -9.82 8.93
C MET A 121 11.09 -8.81 8.25
N PRO A 122 10.89 -7.59 8.80
CA PRO A 122 10.15 -6.54 8.11
C PRO A 122 10.99 -5.96 6.97
N LEU A 123 10.40 -5.86 5.79
CA LEU A 123 11.01 -5.22 4.63
C LEU A 123 10.05 -4.18 4.06
N VAL A 124 10.45 -2.91 4.15
CA VAL A 124 9.69 -1.76 3.65
C VAL A 124 10.09 -1.48 2.21
N LEU A 125 9.11 -1.43 1.32
CA LEU A 125 9.31 -1.00 -0.06
C LEU A 125 9.08 0.50 -0.17
N ASN A 126 9.94 1.16 -0.94
CA ASN A 126 9.72 2.54 -1.33
C ASN A 126 8.53 2.63 -2.28
N LEU A 127 7.80 3.74 -2.21
CA LEU A 127 6.77 4.05 -3.20
C LEU A 127 7.42 4.22 -4.58
N PRO A 128 6.77 3.72 -5.65
CA PRO A 128 7.23 3.97 -7.00
C PRO A 128 7.14 5.47 -7.31
N PRO A 129 8.02 5.99 -8.17
CA PRO A 129 7.95 7.40 -8.56
C PRO A 129 6.63 7.69 -9.28
N ILE A 130 5.93 8.72 -8.84
CA ILE A 130 4.68 9.19 -9.46
C ILE A 130 5.04 10.18 -10.54
N GLY A 131 4.44 10.02 -11.73
CA GLY A 131 4.44 11.05 -12.76
C GLY A 131 3.52 12.19 -12.34
N ALA A 132 4.00 13.13 -11.51
CA ALA A 132 3.19 14.14 -10.82
C ALA A 132 2.21 14.87 -11.76
N ARG A 133 2.64 15.23 -12.99
CA ARG A 133 1.78 15.90 -13.96
C ARG A 133 0.62 14.99 -14.42
N ARG A 134 0.91 13.73 -14.77
CA ARG A 134 -0.12 12.78 -15.22
C ARG A 134 -1.12 12.47 -14.09
N TYR A 135 -0.62 12.38 -12.88
CA TYR A 135 -1.43 12.18 -11.69
C TYR A 135 -2.37 13.35 -11.45
N PHE A 136 -1.85 14.59 -11.45
CA PHE A 136 -2.62 15.80 -11.30
C PHE A 136 -3.66 15.96 -12.43
N ASP A 137 -3.26 15.78 -13.71
CA ASP A 137 -4.16 15.87 -14.85
C ASP A 137 -5.32 14.85 -14.75
N HIS A 138 -5.09 13.66 -14.15
CA HIS A 138 -6.14 12.66 -13.96
C HIS A 138 -7.16 13.07 -12.90
N PHE A 139 -6.70 13.62 -11.78
CA PHE A 139 -7.58 14.03 -10.68
C PHE A 139 -8.28 15.36 -10.93
N SER A 140 -7.63 16.33 -11.60
CA SER A 140 -8.18 17.64 -11.87
C SER A 140 -9.40 17.61 -12.82
N VAL A 141 -9.51 16.60 -13.67
CA VAL A 141 -10.68 16.42 -14.56
C VAL A 141 -11.99 16.22 -13.78
N ASN A 142 -11.91 15.79 -12.52
CA ASN A 142 -13.07 15.56 -11.66
C ASN A 142 -13.28 16.67 -10.61
N MET A 143 -12.51 17.78 -10.71
CA MET A 143 -12.56 18.90 -9.77
C MET A 143 -13.29 20.15 -10.30
N ASP A 144 -13.96 20.06 -11.48
CA ASP A 144 -14.80 21.13 -12.07
C ASP A 144 -16.19 21.20 -11.44
#